data_4521d6e4c574528027bfe6246126d699
#
_entry.id   4521d6e4c574528027bfe6246126d699
#
_cell.length_a   1.000
_cell.length_b   1.000
_cell.length_c   1.000
_cell.angle_alpha   90.00
_cell.angle_beta   90.00
_cell.angle_gamma   90.00
#
_symmetry.space_group_name_H-M   'P 1'
#
loop_
_entity.id
_entity.type
_entity.pdbx_description
1 polymer ?
#
loop_
_entity_poly.entity_id
_entity_poly.type
_entity_poly.pdbx_seq_one_letter_code
_entity_poly.pdbx_strand_id
1 'polypeptide(L)'
;MKTALILGITGNFGLQIAMALKTEGWKIRTLVRDKTKTPKWLSSSDIWVGDASNEQLIEEAALGAELIVYAINPVYYRWETEALQLLEPTVSVAAKLKARILFPGNVYNFKPNIALISEDDPMKPISRKGAIRVKMEQRLYQASQQGASVTIVRGGDFIGPNTHFTWLDLILKHNKSSARIKFPHDARHVHFWSYLPDLCANTAMLMSLPQSSYEVWHDDGLKLNQQDWQQAFLANNTKLRTSKFSWWVFKLSSPFVPLVREVVKMQYLWQQPVLLDGNKMKQALKDKYQSTPLENILPLLAK
;
A
#
# COMPACT_ATOMS: atom_id res chain seq x y z
N MET A 1 -12.58 21.49 10.83
CA MET A 1 -12.54 20.05 10.46
C MET A 1 -11.47 19.90 9.39
N LYS A 2 -10.46 19.07 9.64
CA LYS A 2 -9.39 18.82 8.67
C LYS A 2 -9.94 18.18 7.39
N THR A 3 -9.37 18.53 6.25
CA THR A 3 -9.82 18.01 4.93
C THR A 3 -8.67 17.26 4.25
N ALA A 4 -8.98 16.08 3.69
CA ALA A 4 -8.06 15.27 2.90
C ALA A 4 -8.60 15.06 1.49
N LEU A 5 -7.78 15.35 0.49
CA LEU A 5 -8.01 14.96 -0.91
C LEU A 5 -7.39 13.58 -1.15
N ILE A 6 -8.19 12.63 -1.63
CA ILE A 6 -7.73 11.28 -1.94
C ILE A 6 -7.64 11.11 -3.45
N LEU A 7 -6.44 10.97 -3.97
CA LEU A 7 -6.18 10.61 -5.36
C LEU A 7 -6.01 9.09 -5.44
N GLY A 8 -6.92 8.41 -6.14
CA GLY A 8 -6.96 6.95 -6.22
C GLY A 8 -7.86 6.27 -5.18
N ILE A 9 -8.97 6.92 -4.76
CA ILE A 9 -9.92 6.38 -3.77
C ILE A 9 -10.55 5.04 -4.19
N THR A 10 -10.57 4.72 -5.47
CA THR A 10 -11.10 3.45 -6.00
C THR A 10 -10.14 2.27 -5.89
N GLY A 11 -8.90 2.51 -5.46
CA GLY A 11 -7.89 1.47 -5.21
C GLY A 11 -7.90 0.98 -3.76
N ASN A 12 -7.21 -0.16 -3.51
CA ASN A 12 -7.18 -0.79 -2.19
C ASN A 12 -6.75 0.17 -1.07
N PHE A 13 -5.57 0.80 -1.20
CA PHE A 13 -5.07 1.73 -0.20
C PHE A 13 -5.92 3.00 -0.14
N GLY A 14 -6.28 3.58 -1.30
CA GLY A 14 -7.04 4.83 -1.34
C GLY A 14 -8.40 4.74 -0.67
N LEU A 15 -9.14 3.64 -0.87
CA LEU A 15 -10.41 3.42 -0.20
C LEU A 15 -10.23 3.24 1.32
N GLN A 16 -9.28 2.41 1.71
CA GLN A 16 -9.10 2.06 3.12
C GLN A 16 -8.59 3.25 3.94
N ILE A 17 -7.63 4.04 3.41
CA ILE A 17 -7.17 5.24 4.09
C ILE A 17 -8.23 6.33 4.15
N ALA A 18 -9.09 6.46 3.13
CA ALA A 18 -10.21 7.38 3.17
C ALA A 18 -11.21 7.03 4.29
N MET A 19 -11.49 5.74 4.48
CA MET A 19 -12.33 5.27 5.60
C MET A 19 -11.69 5.54 6.95
N ALA A 20 -10.40 5.23 7.10
CA ALA A 20 -9.65 5.46 8.34
C ALA A 20 -9.58 6.96 8.70
N LEU A 21 -9.25 7.82 7.75
CA LEU A 21 -9.24 9.28 7.95
C LEU A 21 -10.63 9.81 8.32
N LYS A 22 -11.68 9.29 7.68
CA LYS A 22 -13.06 9.66 8.04
C LYS A 22 -13.39 9.28 9.49
N THR A 23 -12.96 8.12 9.95
CA THR A 23 -13.12 7.69 11.36
C THR A 23 -12.38 8.63 12.32
N GLU A 24 -11.22 9.15 11.91
CA GLU A 24 -10.46 10.18 12.65
C GLU A 24 -11.02 11.62 12.49
N GLY A 25 -12.23 11.77 11.93
CA GLY A 25 -12.93 13.05 11.81
C GLY A 25 -12.50 13.95 10.64
N TRP A 26 -11.77 13.41 9.66
CA TRP A 26 -11.42 14.18 8.45
C TRP A 26 -12.59 14.25 7.47
N LYS A 27 -12.77 15.41 6.85
CA LYS A 27 -13.58 15.55 5.64
C LYS A 27 -12.82 14.94 4.46
N ILE A 28 -13.46 14.08 3.68
CA ILE A 28 -12.86 13.38 2.54
C ILE A 28 -13.36 14.02 1.24
N ARG A 29 -12.43 14.37 0.37
CA ARG A 29 -12.62 14.75 -1.03
C ARG A 29 -11.91 13.80 -1.95
N THR A 30 -12.31 13.72 -3.21
CA THR A 30 -11.60 12.89 -4.20
C THR A 30 -11.66 13.48 -5.60
N LEU A 31 -10.63 13.20 -6.40
CA LEU A 31 -10.61 13.37 -7.85
C LEU A 31 -10.59 11.99 -8.50
N VAL A 32 -11.56 11.69 -9.36
CA VAL A 32 -11.73 10.39 -10.00
C VAL A 32 -12.07 10.53 -11.48
N ARG A 33 -11.69 9.56 -12.29
CA ARG A 33 -12.07 9.53 -13.71
C ARG A 33 -13.52 9.08 -13.92
N ASP A 34 -14.06 8.30 -13.01
CA ASP A 34 -15.39 7.72 -13.10
C ASP A 34 -16.10 7.85 -11.73
N LYS A 35 -17.06 8.77 -11.66
CA LYS A 35 -17.84 9.05 -10.44
C LYS A 35 -18.65 7.84 -9.97
N THR A 36 -19.05 6.95 -10.86
CA THR A 36 -19.90 5.80 -10.50
C THR A 36 -19.16 4.78 -9.61
N LYS A 37 -17.83 4.82 -9.60
CA LYS A 37 -16.97 3.93 -8.79
C LYS A 37 -16.62 4.48 -7.41
N THR A 38 -17.12 5.68 -7.07
CA THR A 38 -16.84 6.27 -5.76
C THR A 38 -17.66 5.60 -4.65
N PRO A 39 -17.17 5.59 -3.40
CA PRO A 39 -17.92 5.07 -2.28
C PRO A 39 -19.25 5.80 -2.09
N LYS A 40 -20.34 5.06 -1.85
CA LYS A 40 -21.71 5.62 -1.69
C LYS A 40 -21.85 6.59 -0.51
N TRP A 41 -20.96 6.51 0.48
CA TRP A 41 -20.97 7.40 1.65
C TRP A 41 -20.35 8.78 1.37
N LEU A 42 -19.73 8.98 0.20
CA LEU A 42 -19.09 10.25 -0.17
C LEU A 42 -20.14 11.17 -0.84
N SER A 43 -20.20 12.42 -0.36
CA SER A 43 -21.10 13.41 -0.94
C SER A 43 -20.67 13.75 -2.37
N SER A 44 -21.65 13.98 -3.24
CA SER A 44 -21.40 14.39 -4.62
C SER A 44 -20.65 15.73 -4.73
N SER A 45 -20.80 16.62 -3.75
CA SER A 45 -20.09 17.90 -3.66
C SER A 45 -18.59 17.75 -3.31
N ASP A 46 -18.18 16.58 -2.84
CA ASP A 46 -16.79 16.27 -2.48
C ASP A 46 -16.10 15.39 -3.54
N ILE A 47 -16.69 15.29 -4.75
CA ILE A 47 -16.20 14.50 -5.87
C ILE A 47 -15.93 15.39 -7.07
N TRP A 48 -14.65 15.49 -7.46
CA TRP A 48 -14.21 16.07 -8.73
C TRP A 48 -14.06 14.96 -9.76
N VAL A 49 -14.44 15.27 -11.02
CA VAL A 49 -14.34 14.31 -12.13
C VAL A 49 -13.27 14.76 -13.10
N GLY A 50 -12.26 13.95 -13.31
CA GLY A 50 -11.17 14.20 -14.23
C GLY A 50 -9.96 13.29 -13.99
N ASP A 51 -8.90 13.55 -14.72
CA ASP A 51 -7.65 12.80 -14.61
C ASP A 51 -6.65 13.50 -13.68
N ALA A 52 -5.95 12.75 -12.87
CA ALA A 52 -4.95 13.26 -11.92
C ALA A 52 -3.63 13.72 -12.60
N SER A 53 -3.52 13.64 -13.91
CA SER A 53 -2.49 14.34 -14.68
C SER A 53 -2.80 15.82 -14.88
N ASN A 54 -4.05 16.25 -14.62
CA ASN A 54 -4.45 17.64 -14.72
C ASN A 54 -4.20 18.37 -13.38
N GLU A 55 -3.15 19.17 -13.35
CA GLU A 55 -2.72 19.92 -12.18
C GLU A 55 -3.80 20.91 -11.69
N GLN A 56 -4.48 21.59 -12.60
CA GLN A 56 -5.53 22.55 -12.24
C GLN A 56 -6.70 21.88 -11.51
N LEU A 57 -7.13 20.70 -11.95
CA LEU A 57 -8.20 19.95 -11.27
C LEU A 57 -7.76 19.45 -9.89
N ILE A 58 -6.49 19.04 -9.75
CA ILE A 58 -5.95 18.68 -8.43
C ILE A 58 -5.96 19.91 -7.52
N GLU A 59 -5.51 21.06 -8.02
CA GLU A 59 -5.49 22.32 -7.26
C GLU A 59 -6.88 22.70 -6.78
N GLU A 60 -7.87 22.71 -7.67
CA GLU A 60 -9.27 23.02 -7.33
C GLU A 60 -9.83 22.06 -6.26
N ALA A 61 -9.60 20.76 -6.40
CA ALA A 61 -10.04 19.76 -5.43
C ALA A 61 -9.31 19.87 -4.08
N ALA A 62 -8.05 20.31 -4.09
CA ALA A 62 -7.19 20.45 -2.91
C ALA A 62 -7.33 21.79 -2.20
N LEU A 63 -8.06 22.77 -2.72
CA LEU A 63 -8.22 24.08 -2.06
C LEU A 63 -8.72 23.91 -0.62
N GLY A 64 -7.93 24.37 0.36
CA GLY A 64 -8.21 24.21 1.78
C GLY A 64 -8.08 22.78 2.32
N ALA A 65 -7.52 21.87 1.56
CA ALA A 65 -7.12 20.55 2.08
C ALA A 65 -5.75 20.62 2.76
N GLU A 66 -5.64 20.02 3.94
CA GLU A 66 -4.40 19.93 4.69
C GLU A 66 -3.57 18.70 4.27
N LEU A 67 -4.23 17.70 3.66
CA LEU A 67 -3.64 16.43 3.25
C LEU A 67 -4.05 16.06 1.83
N ILE A 68 -3.08 15.66 1.02
CA ILE A 68 -3.29 15.02 -0.28
C ILE A 68 -2.75 13.60 -0.19
N VAL A 69 -3.62 12.61 -0.27
CA VAL A 69 -3.23 11.20 -0.34
C VAL A 69 -2.98 10.83 -1.79
N TYR A 70 -1.74 10.51 -2.13
CA TYR A 70 -1.39 10.02 -3.45
C TYR A 70 -1.41 8.49 -3.48
N ALA A 71 -2.56 7.89 -3.78
CA ALA A 71 -2.76 6.45 -3.88
C ALA A 71 -2.92 5.96 -5.33
N ILE A 72 -2.44 6.74 -6.30
CA ILE A 72 -2.46 6.36 -7.71
C ILE A 72 -1.39 5.32 -7.98
N ASN A 73 -1.79 4.24 -8.62
CA ASN A 73 -0.90 3.17 -9.04
C ASN A 73 -1.14 2.87 -10.52
N PRO A 74 -0.20 3.19 -11.43
CA PRO A 74 -0.29 2.81 -12.82
C PRO A 74 -0.38 1.29 -12.97
N VAL A 75 -1.01 0.79 -14.02
CA VAL A 75 -0.98 -0.65 -14.29
C VAL A 75 0.48 -1.14 -14.39
N TYR A 76 0.75 -2.33 -13.91
CA TYR A 76 2.10 -2.86 -13.65
C TYR A 76 3.11 -2.69 -14.80
N TYR A 77 2.70 -2.75 -16.05
CA TYR A 77 3.58 -2.61 -17.20
C TYR A 77 3.83 -1.17 -17.65
N ARG A 78 3.14 -0.16 -17.06
CA ARG A 78 3.29 1.27 -17.41
C ARG A 78 4.05 2.08 -16.37
N TRP A 79 4.59 1.48 -15.34
CA TRP A 79 5.30 2.21 -14.28
C TRP A 79 6.49 3.02 -14.80
N GLU A 80 7.21 2.52 -15.80
CA GLU A 80 8.40 3.21 -16.34
C GLU A 80 8.05 4.55 -16.99
N THR A 81 6.87 4.65 -17.59
CA THR A 81 6.42 5.84 -18.31
C THR A 81 5.51 6.75 -17.50
N GLU A 82 4.67 6.17 -16.65
CA GLU A 82 3.58 6.92 -16.01
C GLU A 82 3.83 7.28 -14.54
N ALA A 83 4.64 6.53 -13.80
CA ALA A 83 4.69 6.67 -12.35
C ALA A 83 5.15 8.07 -11.87
N LEU A 84 6.21 8.61 -12.46
CA LEU A 84 6.69 9.95 -12.14
C LEU A 84 5.82 11.04 -12.74
N GLN A 85 5.34 10.84 -13.98
CA GLN A 85 4.48 11.82 -14.64
C GLN A 85 3.17 12.05 -13.88
N LEU A 86 2.56 10.98 -13.35
CA LEU A 86 1.32 11.09 -12.56
C LEU A 86 1.57 11.66 -11.16
N LEU A 87 2.79 11.54 -10.61
CA LEU A 87 3.13 12.12 -9.32
C LEU A 87 3.33 13.63 -9.40
N GLU A 88 3.90 14.13 -10.48
CA GLU A 88 4.37 15.52 -10.61
C GLU A 88 3.29 16.57 -10.36
N PRO A 89 2.06 16.49 -10.94
CA PRO A 89 1.00 17.46 -10.65
C PRO A 89 0.64 17.53 -9.16
N THR A 90 0.62 16.37 -8.48
CA THR A 90 0.36 16.34 -7.03
C THR A 90 1.45 17.05 -6.23
N VAL A 91 2.70 16.84 -6.61
CA VAL A 91 3.85 17.47 -5.95
C VAL A 91 3.81 19.00 -6.14
N SER A 92 3.56 19.47 -7.37
CA SER A 92 3.43 20.89 -7.71
C SER A 92 2.34 21.56 -6.86
N VAL A 93 1.15 21.00 -6.85
CA VAL A 93 0.00 21.51 -6.08
C VAL A 93 0.28 21.49 -4.57
N ALA A 94 0.84 20.43 -4.05
CA ALA A 94 1.13 20.33 -2.62
C ALA A 94 2.16 21.38 -2.17
N ALA A 95 3.18 21.65 -2.96
CA ALA A 95 4.16 22.69 -2.68
C ALA A 95 3.51 24.09 -2.70
N LYS A 96 2.69 24.37 -3.72
CA LYS A 96 1.94 25.64 -3.87
C LYS A 96 1.00 25.90 -2.70
N LEU A 97 0.24 24.90 -2.29
CA LEU A 97 -0.76 25.00 -1.22
C LEU A 97 -0.18 24.75 0.18
N LYS A 98 1.10 24.42 0.29
CA LYS A 98 1.78 23.99 1.53
C LYS A 98 1.05 22.82 2.22
N ALA A 99 0.46 21.94 1.40
CA ALA A 99 -0.26 20.79 1.88
C ALA A 99 0.70 19.60 2.16
N ARG A 100 0.26 18.67 2.99
CA ARG A 100 0.99 17.43 3.23
C ARG A 100 0.63 16.38 2.18
N ILE A 101 1.62 15.68 1.66
CA ILE A 101 1.44 14.50 0.82
C ILE A 101 1.58 13.27 1.70
N LEU A 102 0.57 12.38 1.70
CA LEU A 102 0.68 11.02 2.18
C LEU A 102 0.92 10.07 1.00
N PHE A 103 2.04 9.34 1.04
CA PHE A 103 2.45 8.43 -0.01
C PHE A 103 2.58 7.00 0.51
N PRO A 104 1.84 6.02 -0.05
CA PRO A 104 2.02 4.60 0.29
C PRO A 104 3.32 4.08 -0.33
N GLY A 105 4.33 3.88 0.50
CA GLY A 105 5.58 3.22 0.15
C GLY A 105 5.44 1.70 0.10
N ASN A 106 6.49 1.02 -0.31
CA ASN A 106 6.58 -0.44 -0.30
C ASN A 106 8.01 -0.91 -0.06
N VAL A 107 8.22 -2.21 -0.08
CA VAL A 107 9.53 -2.85 0.17
C VAL A 107 10.44 -2.91 -1.07
N TYR A 108 10.00 -2.48 -2.24
CA TYR A 108 10.76 -2.62 -3.50
C TYR A 108 12.02 -1.74 -3.55
N ASN A 109 12.09 -0.74 -2.70
CA ASN A 109 13.23 0.16 -2.54
C ASN A 109 14.48 -0.53 -2.00
N PHE A 110 14.33 -1.72 -1.44
CA PHE A 110 15.37 -2.39 -0.68
C PHE A 110 15.83 -3.69 -1.37
N LYS A 111 17.10 -4.00 -1.16
CA LYS A 111 17.63 -5.33 -1.44
C LYS A 111 17.14 -6.30 -0.36
N PRO A 112 16.78 -7.54 -0.70
CA PRO A 112 16.48 -8.57 0.29
C PRO A 112 17.59 -8.70 1.33
N ASN A 113 17.20 -8.75 2.60
CA ASN A 113 18.08 -8.87 3.74
C ASN A 113 17.41 -9.73 4.82
N ILE A 114 18.20 -10.42 5.63
CA ILE A 114 17.70 -11.20 6.77
C ILE A 114 17.34 -10.28 7.95
N ALA A 115 18.07 -9.16 8.11
CA ALA A 115 17.80 -8.18 9.16
C ALA A 115 16.55 -7.36 8.84
N LEU A 116 15.90 -6.85 9.89
CA LEU A 116 14.83 -5.87 9.76
C LEU A 116 15.38 -4.57 9.19
N ILE A 117 14.65 -3.97 8.28
CA ILE A 117 15.01 -2.74 7.58
C ILE A 117 14.33 -1.58 8.31
N SER A 118 15.13 -0.66 8.82
CA SER A 118 14.67 0.58 9.45
C SER A 118 14.39 1.68 8.42
N GLU A 119 13.79 2.78 8.86
CA GLU A 119 13.50 3.94 8.01
C GLU A 119 14.77 4.63 7.51
N ASP A 120 15.88 4.51 8.26
CA ASP A 120 17.18 5.13 7.95
C ASP A 120 18.08 4.25 7.06
N ASP A 121 17.67 3.00 6.80
CA ASP A 121 18.44 2.10 5.96
C ASP A 121 18.50 2.58 4.50
N PRO A 122 19.66 2.45 3.84
CA PRO A 122 19.84 2.93 2.49
C PRO A 122 18.97 2.16 1.48
N MET A 123 18.25 2.88 0.66
CA MET A 123 17.49 2.33 -0.45
C MET A 123 18.42 1.80 -1.55
N LYS A 124 18.47 0.49 -1.72
CA LYS A 124 19.28 -0.23 -2.72
C LYS A 124 18.40 -1.18 -3.53
N PRO A 125 17.58 -0.68 -4.47
CA PRO A 125 16.67 -1.52 -5.23
C PRO A 125 17.42 -2.46 -6.18
N ILE A 126 16.92 -3.69 -6.32
CA ILE A 126 17.42 -4.67 -7.28
C ILE A 126 16.50 -4.86 -8.48
N SER A 127 15.36 -4.19 -8.49
CA SER A 127 14.38 -4.24 -9.57
C SER A 127 14.13 -2.86 -10.19
N ARG A 128 13.70 -2.82 -11.46
CA ARG A 128 13.31 -1.56 -12.12
C ARG A 128 12.18 -0.84 -11.37
N LYS A 129 11.19 -1.58 -10.86
CA LYS A 129 10.11 -0.99 -10.06
C LYS A 129 10.64 -0.36 -8.78
N GLY A 130 11.57 -1.01 -8.12
CA GLY A 130 12.24 -0.46 -6.95
C GLY A 130 12.99 0.83 -7.28
N ALA A 131 13.73 0.86 -8.40
CA ALA A 131 14.42 2.06 -8.85
C ALA A 131 13.45 3.23 -9.15
N ILE A 132 12.27 2.94 -9.72
CA ILE A 132 11.23 3.94 -9.94
C ILE A 132 10.70 4.46 -8.59
N ARG A 133 10.44 3.57 -7.63
CA ARG A 133 9.99 3.98 -6.29
C ARG A 133 11.01 4.87 -5.59
N VAL A 134 12.29 4.54 -5.67
CA VAL A 134 13.36 5.40 -5.13
C VAL A 134 13.31 6.79 -5.78
N LYS A 135 13.17 6.89 -7.11
CA LYS A 135 13.03 8.18 -7.79
C LYS A 135 11.78 8.96 -7.35
N MET A 136 10.64 8.28 -7.15
CA MET A 136 9.43 8.92 -6.64
C MET A 136 9.65 9.47 -5.22
N GLU A 137 10.28 8.72 -4.34
CA GLU A 137 10.59 9.19 -2.97
C GLU A 137 11.62 10.32 -2.96
N GLN A 138 12.62 10.29 -3.84
CA GLN A 138 13.57 11.40 -4.04
C GLN A 138 12.84 12.68 -4.51
N ARG A 139 11.89 12.54 -5.43
CA ARG A 139 11.05 13.67 -5.89
C ARG A 139 10.19 14.23 -4.75
N LEU A 140 9.61 13.36 -3.92
CA LEU A 140 8.86 13.76 -2.73
C LEU A 140 9.75 14.46 -1.70
N TYR A 141 10.97 13.98 -1.49
CA TYR A 141 11.95 14.68 -0.64
C TYR A 141 12.25 16.08 -1.17
N GLN A 142 12.48 16.25 -2.48
CA GLN A 142 12.65 17.56 -3.08
C GLN A 142 11.43 18.48 -2.86
N ALA A 143 10.21 17.92 -2.95
CA ALA A 143 8.98 18.65 -2.67
C ALA A 143 8.93 19.19 -1.25
N SER A 144 9.42 18.41 -0.28
CA SER A 144 9.47 18.84 1.13
C SER A 144 10.42 20.02 1.36
N GLN A 145 11.40 20.21 0.49
CA GLN A 145 12.29 21.38 0.51
C GLN A 145 11.69 22.60 -0.24
N GLN A 146 10.57 22.39 -0.95
CA GLN A 146 9.89 23.41 -1.76
C GLN A 146 8.56 23.88 -1.14
N GLY A 147 8.28 23.52 0.11
CA GLY A 147 7.12 23.99 0.86
C GLY A 147 6.02 22.97 1.09
N ALA A 148 6.02 21.82 0.41
CA ALA A 148 5.14 20.70 0.78
C ALA A 148 5.62 20.07 2.10
N SER A 149 4.74 19.31 2.78
CA SER A 149 5.17 18.32 3.77
C SER A 149 4.93 16.93 3.21
N VAL A 150 5.73 15.94 3.60
CA VAL A 150 5.64 14.59 3.07
C VAL A 150 5.66 13.56 4.17
N THR A 151 4.72 12.63 4.11
CA THR A 151 4.73 11.42 4.94
C THR A 151 4.69 10.20 4.04
N ILE A 152 5.68 9.33 4.16
CA ILE A 152 5.74 8.04 3.46
C ILE A 152 5.43 6.95 4.48
N VAL A 153 4.48 6.08 4.18
CA VAL A 153 4.19 4.90 5.01
C VAL A 153 4.42 3.66 4.17
N ARG A 154 5.44 2.87 4.52
CA ARG A 154 5.79 1.64 3.80
C ARG A 154 5.14 0.42 4.43
N GLY A 155 4.57 -0.42 3.60
CA GLY A 155 4.01 -1.71 3.98
C GLY A 155 4.50 -2.85 3.07
N GLY A 156 4.17 -4.07 3.48
CA GLY A 156 4.34 -5.29 2.70
C GLY A 156 3.23 -5.50 1.67
N ASP A 157 3.07 -6.72 1.22
CA ASP A 157 1.96 -7.08 0.35
C ASP A 157 0.63 -7.00 1.12
N PHE A 158 -0.38 -6.40 0.50
CA PHE A 158 -1.63 -6.12 1.19
C PHE A 158 -2.50 -7.36 1.33
N ILE A 159 -3.01 -7.56 2.55
CA ILE A 159 -4.13 -8.46 2.84
C ILE A 159 -5.25 -7.65 3.50
N GLY A 160 -6.50 -8.04 3.24
CA GLY A 160 -7.66 -7.40 3.87
C GLY A 160 -8.96 -7.68 3.12
N PRO A 161 -10.11 -7.39 3.77
CA PRO A 161 -11.40 -7.48 3.11
C PRO A 161 -11.48 -6.47 1.96
N ASN A 162 -12.10 -6.87 0.88
CA ASN A 162 -12.29 -6.04 -0.32
C ASN A 162 -10.98 -5.58 -1.02
N THR A 163 -9.84 -6.20 -0.74
CA THR A 163 -8.64 -6.02 -1.55
C THR A 163 -8.74 -6.83 -2.84
N HIS A 164 -8.25 -6.25 -3.94
CA HIS A 164 -8.30 -6.84 -5.26
C HIS A 164 -6.96 -6.71 -5.98
N PHE A 165 -6.67 -7.66 -6.86
CA PHE A 165 -5.41 -7.69 -7.63
C PHE A 165 -4.15 -7.71 -6.76
N THR A 166 -4.24 -8.38 -5.60
CA THR A 166 -3.11 -8.59 -4.69
C THR A 166 -2.44 -9.95 -4.92
N TRP A 167 -1.26 -10.14 -4.33
CA TRP A 167 -0.63 -11.46 -4.28
C TRP A 167 -1.52 -12.49 -3.60
N LEU A 168 -2.29 -12.08 -2.60
CA LEU A 168 -3.19 -12.98 -1.90
C LEU A 168 -4.25 -13.58 -2.84
N ASP A 169 -4.83 -12.78 -3.74
CA ASP A 169 -5.80 -13.27 -4.74
C ASP A 169 -5.21 -14.32 -5.68
N LEU A 170 -3.90 -14.24 -5.92
CA LEU A 170 -3.19 -15.17 -6.79
C LEU A 170 -2.90 -16.51 -6.09
N ILE A 171 -2.59 -16.48 -4.79
CA ILE A 171 -2.12 -17.65 -4.05
C ILE A 171 -3.18 -18.31 -3.17
N LEU A 172 -4.16 -17.57 -2.66
CA LEU A 172 -5.18 -18.05 -1.72
C LEU A 172 -6.54 -18.19 -2.40
N LYS A 173 -7.15 -19.37 -2.22
CA LYS A 173 -8.58 -19.59 -2.41
C LYS A 173 -9.17 -20.01 -1.08
N HIS A 174 -10.11 -19.22 -0.56
CA HIS A 174 -10.67 -19.41 0.77
C HIS A 174 -12.18 -19.25 0.73
N ASN A 175 -12.90 -20.18 1.34
CA ASN A 175 -14.33 -20.10 1.69
C ASN A 175 -14.50 -20.44 3.18
N LYS A 176 -15.75 -20.40 3.68
CA LYS A 176 -16.04 -20.60 5.11
C LYS A 176 -15.55 -21.94 5.70
N SER A 177 -15.38 -22.98 4.90
CA SER A 177 -15.08 -24.34 5.40
C SER A 177 -13.72 -24.87 4.93
N SER A 178 -13.15 -24.30 3.89
CA SER A 178 -11.91 -24.80 3.30
C SER A 178 -11.08 -23.70 2.67
N ALA A 179 -9.77 -23.91 2.67
CA ALA A 179 -8.82 -23.03 2.03
C ALA A 179 -7.79 -23.83 1.23
N ARG A 180 -7.26 -23.20 0.18
CA ARG A 180 -6.11 -23.70 -0.56
C ARG A 180 -5.12 -22.56 -0.76
N ILE A 181 -3.87 -22.79 -0.34
CA ILE A 181 -2.76 -21.86 -0.58
C ILE A 181 -1.75 -22.51 -1.51
N LYS A 182 -1.31 -21.78 -2.53
CA LYS A 182 -0.17 -22.11 -3.37
C LYS A 182 1.01 -21.26 -2.93
N PHE A 183 1.92 -21.81 -2.15
CA PHE A 183 3.06 -21.06 -1.62
C PHE A 183 4.12 -20.80 -2.71
N PRO A 184 4.45 -19.52 -2.99
CA PRO A 184 5.47 -19.14 -3.96
C PRO A 184 6.92 -19.37 -3.48
N HIS A 185 7.10 -19.78 -2.23
CA HIS A 185 8.37 -19.91 -1.52
C HIS A 185 8.45 -21.23 -0.74
N ASP A 186 9.62 -21.52 -0.20
CA ASP A 186 9.82 -22.67 0.69
C ASP A 186 9.09 -22.48 2.02
N ALA A 187 8.78 -23.60 2.69
CA ALA A 187 7.95 -23.60 3.90
C ALA A 187 8.48 -22.71 5.04
N ARG A 188 9.81 -22.58 5.15
CA ARG A 188 10.48 -21.78 6.19
C ARG A 188 10.66 -20.32 5.83
N HIS A 189 10.43 -19.94 4.57
CA HIS A 189 10.57 -18.55 4.13
C HIS A 189 9.49 -17.69 4.76
N VAL A 190 9.92 -16.56 5.33
CA VAL A 190 9.01 -15.55 5.89
C VAL A 190 8.71 -14.51 4.83
N HIS A 191 7.43 -14.29 4.54
CA HIS A 191 6.99 -13.22 3.67
C HIS A 191 6.30 -12.11 4.47
N PHE A 192 6.46 -10.87 4.03
CA PHE A 192 5.97 -9.69 4.73
C PHE A 192 4.62 -9.23 4.17
N TRP A 193 3.62 -9.20 5.04
CA TRP A 193 2.25 -8.79 4.73
C TRP A 193 1.84 -7.60 5.56
N SER A 194 1.05 -6.71 5.00
CA SER A 194 0.38 -5.64 5.73
C SER A 194 -1.12 -5.86 5.72
N TYR A 195 -1.73 -5.98 6.90
CA TYR A 195 -3.18 -5.95 7.00
C TYR A 195 -3.65 -4.51 6.76
N LEU A 196 -4.28 -4.30 5.61
CA LEU A 196 -4.54 -2.96 5.09
C LEU A 196 -5.42 -2.10 6.01
N PRO A 197 -6.45 -2.64 6.71
CA PRO A 197 -7.19 -1.86 7.70
C PRO A 197 -6.32 -1.32 8.83
N ASP A 198 -5.45 -2.14 9.43
CA ASP A 198 -4.57 -1.69 10.52
C ASP A 198 -3.54 -0.68 10.03
N LEU A 199 -2.89 -0.96 8.89
CA LEU A 199 -1.95 -0.03 8.27
C LEU A 199 -2.59 1.35 8.06
N CYS A 200 -3.82 1.39 7.52
CA CYS A 200 -4.52 2.65 7.26
C CYS A 200 -5.01 3.32 8.55
N ALA A 201 -5.48 2.56 9.55
CA ALA A 201 -5.88 3.10 10.83
C ALA A 201 -4.69 3.72 11.58
N ASN A 202 -3.56 2.99 11.65
CA ASN A 202 -2.32 3.50 12.23
C ASN A 202 -1.83 4.76 11.48
N THR A 203 -1.89 4.75 10.14
CA THR A 203 -1.52 5.91 9.32
C THR A 203 -2.43 7.11 9.59
N ALA A 204 -3.74 6.92 9.70
CA ALA A 204 -4.68 8.01 9.97
C ALA A 204 -4.43 8.65 11.35
N MET A 205 -4.11 7.84 12.36
CA MET A 205 -3.72 8.33 13.69
C MET A 205 -2.40 9.11 13.64
N LEU A 206 -1.40 8.66 12.87
CA LEU A 206 -0.16 9.40 12.64
C LEU A 206 -0.41 10.79 12.05
N MET A 207 -1.40 10.94 11.14
CA MET A 207 -1.74 12.25 10.55
C MET A 207 -2.27 13.25 11.56
N SER A 208 -2.63 12.82 12.76
CA SER A 208 -3.08 13.68 13.88
C SER A 208 -1.94 14.10 14.80
N LEU A 209 -0.76 13.48 14.69
CA LEU A 209 0.42 13.83 15.47
C LEU A 209 1.22 14.98 14.82
N PRO A 210 1.99 15.75 15.60
CA PRO A 210 2.99 16.68 15.06
C PRO A 210 3.99 15.90 14.21
N GLN A 211 4.29 16.42 13.04
CA GLN A 211 5.20 15.78 12.09
C GLN A 211 6.17 16.80 11.48
N SER A 212 7.36 16.34 11.12
CA SER A 212 8.34 17.14 10.38
C SER A 212 7.91 17.35 8.91
N SER A 213 8.71 18.14 8.18
CA SER A 213 8.46 18.39 6.75
C SER A 213 8.62 17.13 5.88
N TYR A 214 9.44 16.16 6.31
CA TYR A 214 9.61 14.89 5.63
C TYR A 214 9.75 13.75 6.64
N GLU A 215 8.88 12.78 6.56
CA GLU A 215 8.91 11.62 7.44
C GLU A 215 8.63 10.32 6.70
N VAL A 216 9.32 9.29 7.14
CA VAL A 216 9.11 7.91 6.71
C VAL A 216 8.70 7.07 7.91
N TRP A 217 7.72 6.21 7.71
CA TRP A 217 7.21 5.27 8.70
C TRP A 217 7.10 3.88 8.10
N HIS A 218 7.50 2.89 8.86
CA HIS A 218 7.36 1.49 8.47
C HIS A 218 6.20 0.83 9.23
N ASP A 219 5.37 0.07 8.51
CA ASP A 219 4.45 -0.87 9.11
C ASP A 219 5.24 -2.04 9.72
N ASP A 220 4.84 -2.52 10.89
CA ASP A 220 5.42 -3.75 11.44
C ASP A 220 4.84 -5.00 10.77
N GLY A 221 3.61 -4.92 10.31
CA GLY A 221 2.89 -5.92 9.54
C GLY A 221 2.93 -7.33 10.11
N LEU A 222 2.66 -8.30 9.25
CA LEU A 222 2.67 -9.72 9.56
C LEU A 222 3.83 -10.40 8.83
N LYS A 223 4.74 -11.01 9.59
CA LYS A 223 5.90 -11.74 9.09
C LYS A 223 5.58 -13.23 9.13
N LEU A 224 5.04 -13.78 8.03
CA LEU A 224 4.39 -15.09 7.99
C LEU A 224 5.14 -16.09 7.13
N ASN A 225 5.36 -17.29 7.67
CA ASN A 225 5.80 -18.47 6.94
C ASN A 225 4.62 -19.45 6.73
N GLN A 226 4.88 -20.61 6.13
CA GLN A 226 3.83 -21.61 5.86
C GLN A 226 3.18 -22.14 7.14
N GLN A 227 3.92 -22.29 8.22
CA GLN A 227 3.41 -22.82 9.49
C GLN A 227 2.43 -21.84 10.15
N ASP A 228 2.71 -20.53 10.09
CA ASP A 228 1.84 -19.50 10.64
C ASP A 228 0.46 -19.53 9.97
N TRP A 229 0.44 -19.66 8.62
CA TRP A 229 -0.81 -19.84 7.89
C TRP A 229 -1.56 -21.11 8.30
N GLN A 230 -0.85 -22.24 8.48
CA GLN A 230 -1.46 -23.51 8.89
C GLN A 230 -2.09 -23.40 10.28
N GLN A 231 -1.39 -22.80 11.24
CA GLN A 231 -1.87 -22.59 12.60
C GLN A 231 -3.11 -21.69 12.63
N ALA A 232 -3.08 -20.56 11.90
CA ALA A 232 -4.21 -19.64 11.85
C ALA A 232 -5.47 -20.29 11.22
N PHE A 233 -5.32 -21.08 10.15
CA PHE A 233 -6.47 -21.82 9.58
C PHE A 233 -6.98 -22.91 10.51
N LEU A 234 -6.09 -23.61 11.23
CA LEU A 234 -6.48 -24.60 12.24
C LEU A 234 -7.28 -23.96 13.39
N ALA A 235 -6.83 -22.80 13.89
CA ALA A 235 -7.53 -22.04 14.92
C ALA A 235 -8.95 -21.63 14.48
N ASN A 236 -9.19 -21.45 13.20
CA ASN A 236 -10.49 -21.15 12.60
C ASN A 236 -11.28 -22.41 12.17
N ASN A 237 -10.86 -23.61 12.57
CA ASN A 237 -11.50 -24.89 12.16
C ASN A 237 -11.64 -25.02 10.62
N THR A 238 -10.77 -24.38 9.85
CA THR A 238 -10.81 -24.38 8.38
C THR A 238 -9.78 -25.36 7.83
N LYS A 239 -10.23 -26.32 7.00
CA LYS A 239 -9.34 -27.28 6.36
C LYS A 239 -8.46 -26.62 5.32
N LEU A 240 -7.15 -26.49 5.59
CA LEU A 240 -6.18 -25.95 4.65
C LEU A 240 -5.54 -27.06 3.80
N ARG A 241 -5.53 -26.85 2.48
CA ARG A 241 -4.70 -27.60 1.53
C ARG A 241 -3.57 -26.70 1.02
N THR A 242 -2.36 -27.21 1.05
CA THR A 242 -1.17 -26.47 0.57
C THR A 242 -0.60 -27.13 -0.68
N SER A 243 -0.01 -26.32 -1.56
CA SER A 243 0.72 -26.80 -2.74
C SER A 243 1.80 -25.79 -3.11
N LYS A 244 2.75 -26.18 -3.95
CA LYS A 244 3.76 -25.27 -4.50
C LYS A 244 3.16 -24.41 -5.61
N PHE A 245 3.56 -23.14 -5.65
CA PHE A 245 3.24 -22.25 -6.75
C PHE A 245 4.10 -22.58 -7.98
N SER A 246 3.47 -22.71 -9.12
CA SER A 246 4.15 -23.18 -10.33
C SER A 246 4.82 -22.03 -11.11
N TRP A 247 5.94 -21.51 -10.62
CA TRP A 247 6.68 -20.42 -11.26
C TRP A 247 7.05 -20.71 -12.73
N TRP A 248 7.28 -21.97 -13.09
CA TRP A 248 7.61 -22.34 -14.48
C TRP A 248 6.49 -22.00 -15.46
N VAL A 249 5.23 -22.17 -15.07
CA VAL A 249 4.06 -21.81 -15.89
C VAL A 249 4.05 -20.30 -16.16
N PHE A 250 4.32 -19.50 -15.12
CA PHE A 250 4.40 -18.04 -15.25
C PHE A 250 5.59 -17.63 -16.14
N LYS A 251 6.74 -18.26 -15.99
CA LYS A 251 7.92 -17.98 -16.83
C LYS A 251 7.65 -18.32 -18.30
N LEU A 252 6.99 -19.44 -18.59
CA LEU A 252 6.65 -19.84 -19.95
C LEU A 252 5.66 -18.87 -20.63
N SER A 253 4.68 -18.36 -19.88
CA SER A 253 3.67 -17.43 -20.41
C SER A 253 4.12 -15.96 -20.40
N SER A 254 5.17 -15.63 -19.68
CA SER A 254 5.65 -14.24 -19.48
C SER A 254 6.04 -13.49 -20.77
N PRO A 255 6.56 -14.11 -21.85
CA PRO A 255 6.82 -13.41 -23.11
C PRO A 255 5.54 -12.88 -23.77
N PHE A 256 4.43 -13.58 -23.60
CA PHE A 256 3.17 -13.29 -24.29
C PHE A 256 2.21 -12.42 -23.48
N VAL A 257 2.33 -12.41 -22.14
CA VAL A 257 1.39 -11.72 -21.25
C VAL A 257 2.14 -10.68 -20.41
N PRO A 258 2.02 -9.36 -20.72
CA PRO A 258 2.75 -8.30 -20.03
C PRO A 258 2.59 -8.32 -18.50
N LEU A 259 1.37 -8.56 -18.01
CA LEU A 259 1.09 -8.66 -16.56
C LEU A 259 1.87 -9.80 -15.90
N VAL A 260 1.91 -10.98 -16.55
CA VAL A 260 2.65 -12.14 -16.02
C VAL A 260 4.16 -11.89 -16.02
N ARG A 261 4.66 -11.18 -17.02
CA ARG A 261 6.07 -10.75 -17.06
C ARG A 261 6.43 -9.92 -15.83
N GLU A 262 5.55 -9.01 -15.45
CA GLU A 262 5.76 -8.16 -14.27
C GLU A 262 5.68 -8.95 -12.94
N VAL A 263 4.81 -9.96 -12.86
CA VAL A 263 4.75 -10.90 -11.72
C VAL A 263 6.05 -11.69 -11.59
N VAL A 264 6.60 -12.20 -12.70
CA VAL A 264 7.86 -12.95 -12.70
C VAL A 264 9.05 -12.09 -12.26
N LYS A 265 9.09 -10.80 -12.65
CA LYS A 265 10.13 -9.86 -12.20
C LYS A 265 10.13 -9.65 -10.68
N MET A 266 9.01 -9.87 -10.01
CA MET A 266 8.89 -9.73 -8.56
C MET A 266 9.12 -11.05 -7.79
N GLN A 267 9.50 -12.13 -8.48
CA GLN A 267 9.77 -13.44 -7.87
C GLN A 267 10.80 -13.36 -6.74
N TYR A 268 11.75 -12.44 -6.79
CA TYR A 268 12.81 -12.30 -5.79
C TYR A 268 12.28 -12.03 -4.37
N LEU A 269 11.14 -11.36 -4.23
CA LEU A 269 10.48 -11.11 -2.94
C LEU A 269 9.98 -12.39 -2.26
N TRP A 270 9.84 -13.47 -3.05
CA TRP A 270 9.43 -14.79 -2.60
C TRP A 270 10.61 -15.75 -2.40
N GLN A 271 11.82 -15.31 -2.67
CA GLN A 271 13.03 -16.10 -2.52
C GLN A 271 13.84 -15.70 -1.28
N GLN A 272 13.80 -14.43 -0.93
CA GLN A 272 14.49 -13.87 0.23
C GLN A 272 13.60 -12.83 0.92
N PRO A 273 13.62 -12.78 2.27
CA PRO A 273 12.78 -11.85 3.01
C PRO A 273 13.20 -10.39 2.80
N VAL A 274 12.18 -9.51 2.73
CA VAL A 274 12.34 -8.06 2.83
C VAL A 274 11.38 -7.61 3.92
N LEU A 275 11.88 -7.49 5.14
CA LEU A 275 11.10 -7.27 6.35
C LEU A 275 11.36 -5.86 6.88
N LEU A 276 10.32 -5.13 7.18
CA LEU A 276 10.43 -3.78 7.75
C LEU A 276 10.43 -3.84 9.29
N ASP A 277 11.14 -2.88 9.89
CA ASP A 277 11.05 -2.58 11.32
C ASP A 277 9.99 -1.52 11.56
N GLY A 278 8.89 -1.88 12.22
CA GLY A 278 7.79 -0.97 12.56
C GLY A 278 7.87 -0.35 13.95
N ASN A 279 9.00 -0.47 14.65
CA ASN A 279 9.13 -0.02 16.02
C ASN A 279 8.89 1.49 16.18
N LYS A 280 9.32 2.31 15.23
CA LYS A 280 9.08 3.76 15.22
C LYS A 280 7.58 4.08 15.27
N MET A 281 6.78 3.43 14.43
CA MET A 281 5.33 3.62 14.39
C MET A 281 4.67 3.13 15.68
N LYS A 282 5.06 1.96 16.20
CA LYS A 282 4.56 1.43 17.47
C LYS A 282 4.83 2.38 18.64
N GLN A 283 6.05 2.90 18.74
CA GLN A 283 6.43 3.85 19.80
C GLN A 283 5.66 5.16 19.72
N ALA A 284 5.40 5.66 18.49
CA ALA A 284 4.62 6.88 18.31
C ALA A 284 3.15 6.73 18.70
N LEU A 285 2.55 5.59 18.35
CA LEU A 285 1.12 5.32 18.61
C LEU A 285 0.84 4.66 19.96
N LYS A 286 1.83 4.03 20.58
CA LYS A 286 1.71 3.35 21.89
C LYS A 286 0.51 2.38 21.93
N ASP A 287 -0.34 2.53 22.97
CA ASP A 287 -1.53 1.68 23.16
C ASP A 287 -2.60 1.82 22.06
N LYS A 288 -2.49 2.84 21.22
CA LYS A 288 -3.39 3.03 20.07
C LYS A 288 -2.97 2.24 18.83
N TYR A 289 -1.73 1.70 18.82
CA TYR A 289 -1.23 0.94 17.68
C TYR A 289 -2.10 -0.29 17.43
N GLN A 290 -2.62 -0.43 16.22
CA GLN A 290 -3.45 -1.56 15.81
C GLN A 290 -2.60 -2.63 15.14
N SER A 291 -2.79 -3.89 15.55
CA SER A 291 -2.15 -5.07 14.97
C SER A 291 -3.07 -6.26 15.15
N THR A 292 -3.76 -6.64 14.08
CA THR A 292 -4.73 -7.74 14.08
C THR A 292 -4.01 -9.06 13.77
N PRO A 293 -4.10 -10.09 14.64
CA PRO A 293 -3.54 -11.40 14.38
C PRO A 293 -4.17 -12.08 13.16
N LEU A 294 -3.39 -12.93 12.46
CA LEU A 294 -3.83 -13.60 11.23
C LEU A 294 -5.11 -14.41 11.41
N GLU A 295 -5.27 -15.10 12.54
CA GLU A 295 -6.47 -15.88 12.85
C GLU A 295 -7.75 -15.03 12.88
N ASN A 296 -7.66 -13.76 13.27
CA ASN A 296 -8.80 -12.83 13.28
C ASN A 296 -9.04 -12.21 11.89
N ILE A 297 -8.04 -12.18 11.04
CA ILE A 297 -8.14 -11.68 9.66
C ILE A 297 -8.81 -12.73 8.74
N LEU A 298 -8.48 -14.00 8.91
CA LEU A 298 -8.92 -15.06 7.99
C LEU A 298 -10.43 -15.13 7.76
N PRO A 299 -11.30 -15.02 8.78
CA PRO A 299 -12.76 -15.03 8.57
C PRO A 299 -13.24 -13.89 7.67
N LEU A 300 -12.57 -12.74 7.70
CA LEU A 300 -12.89 -11.56 6.90
C LEU A 300 -12.46 -11.69 5.42
N LEU A 301 -11.59 -12.65 5.12
CA LEU A 301 -11.11 -12.94 3.75
C LEU A 301 -11.91 -14.02 3.05
N ALA A 302 -12.80 -14.75 3.74
CA ALA A 302 -13.62 -15.80 3.16
C ALA A 302 -14.62 -15.19 2.16
N LYS A 303 -14.64 -15.76 0.93
CA LYS A 303 -15.54 -15.36 -0.16
C LYS A 303 -16.66 -16.36 -0.32
#